data_dbbef79ef444f00da9f3158c42ceecc2
#
_entry.id   dbbef79ef444f00da9f3158c42ceecc2
#
_cell.length_a   1.000
_cell.length_b   1.000
_cell.length_c   1.000
_cell.angle_alpha   90.00
_cell.angle_beta   90.00
_cell.angle_gamma   90.00
#
_symmetry.space_group_name_H-M   'P 1'
#
loop_
_entity.id
_entity.type
_entity.pdbx_description
1 polymer ?
#
loop_
_entity_poly.entity_id
_entity_poly.type
_entity_poly.pdbx_seq_one_letter_code
_entity_poly.pdbx_strand_id
1 'polypeptide(L)'
;TCFEKAGRPLEEKTDSQANKTQDESEDKSSIATKLVNLTEAECELFKDKEGETYARIPTKEHHEVYRIRSKEFGDWLKRTFYRKEFIVPNDAALNSAIGTVDGIAKYDCEEKEVFLRIAQIEDQIYLDLVDDKWRCVEITKHGWKVLESSPITFYRNSNLKSLPEPKKEGDIELIWKHINILKNDRLLLLSWLVECFRRNTPDPLLELTGEHGSGKTDSHKLIKDLIDPNKVNLRSLPDKNDNLLVQAKHALIVCFDNVSILKDSMQDLLCSISTGGGYAVRQLYTTTDETVVELQRPVALNGISPVVSRPDLLDRSLVMEIPLIKNRKTRKNIEEELNYDRPLILGGLLSLVCNVLDILPSIKIASDQLPRMSDFAYCGEAVYKIFGRDKGEFLKDYNQNRSKGIQRILESSPTGMALIDYIEEHPFGFKGTIKELLEILEKYKSPSENNWIRSARGLGDMLRRLKPALRQSGIDVQLDPDRKRDGFHVSITKINKTEKKSCEHGEHCEHVSEKKYSHADIEEF
;
A
#
# COMPACT_ATOMS: atom_id res chain seq x y z
N THR A 1 -27.98 -7.59 -22.48
CA THR A 1 -29.21 -8.16 -21.94
C THR A 1 -29.74 -7.44 -20.71
N CYS A 2 -29.61 -6.10 -20.66
CA CYS A 2 -30.15 -5.27 -19.56
C CYS A 2 -31.58 -4.74 -19.82
N PHE A 3 -32.36 -5.32 -20.77
CA PHE A 3 -33.62 -4.71 -21.24
C PHE A 3 -34.90 -5.46 -20.89
N GLU A 4 -34.99 -6.24 -19.83
CA GLU A 4 -36.23 -6.95 -19.50
C GLU A 4 -37.07 -6.39 -18.32
N LYS A 5 -36.82 -5.18 -17.82
CA LYS A 5 -37.58 -4.65 -16.66
C LYS A 5 -38.03 -3.19 -16.74
N ALA A 6 -38.37 -2.66 -17.87
CA ALA A 6 -39.11 -1.40 -17.95
C ALA A 6 -40.33 -1.57 -18.83
N GLY A 7 -41.46 -1.98 -18.25
CA GLY A 7 -42.76 -2.06 -18.94
C GLY A 7 -43.27 -0.67 -19.30
N ARG A 8 -43.46 -0.40 -20.57
CA ARG A 8 -44.28 0.72 -21.09
C ARG A 8 -45.71 0.24 -21.33
N PRO A 9 -46.76 1.03 -21.04
CA PRO A 9 -48.13 0.69 -21.38
C PRO A 9 -48.36 0.79 -22.88
N LEU A 10 -49.03 -0.22 -23.43
CA LEU A 10 -49.56 -0.24 -24.80
C LEU A 10 -50.79 0.65 -24.87
N GLU A 11 -50.81 1.67 -25.72
CA GLU A 11 -52.04 2.29 -26.26
C GLU A 11 -52.30 1.71 -27.63
N GLU A 12 -53.42 0.99 -27.74
CA GLU A 12 -54.06 0.60 -29.01
C GLU A 12 -54.59 1.82 -29.74
N LYS A 13 -54.24 2.00 -31.00
CA LYS A 13 -55.08 2.73 -32.00
C LYS A 13 -55.15 1.95 -33.29
N THR A 14 -56.39 1.71 -33.63
CA THR A 14 -56.96 1.01 -34.79
C THR A 14 -56.62 1.61 -36.15
N ASP A 15 -56.56 0.69 -37.10
CA ASP A 15 -56.53 0.77 -38.56
C ASP A 15 -57.03 2.01 -39.29
N SER A 16 -56.28 2.43 -40.31
CA SER A 16 -56.84 2.45 -41.70
C SER A 16 -55.78 2.84 -42.75
N GLN A 17 -55.70 1.95 -43.74
CA GLN A 17 -55.35 2.17 -45.15
C GLN A 17 -53.94 2.43 -45.63
N ALA A 18 -53.53 1.48 -46.41
CA ALA A 18 -52.36 1.37 -47.28
C ALA A 18 -52.03 2.61 -48.12
N ASN A 19 -50.75 2.95 -48.20
CA ASN A 19 -50.08 3.08 -49.52
C ASN A 19 -48.57 2.97 -49.41
N LYS A 20 -47.99 2.30 -50.39
CA LYS A 20 -46.59 2.05 -50.61
C LYS A 20 -45.80 3.36 -50.66
N THR A 21 -44.78 3.45 -49.85
CA THR A 21 -43.47 4.00 -50.26
C THR A 21 -42.44 3.36 -49.35
N GLN A 22 -41.50 2.64 -49.92
CA GLN A 22 -40.24 2.28 -49.29
C GLN A 22 -39.50 3.60 -49.06
N ASP A 23 -39.58 4.13 -47.86
CA ASP A 23 -38.77 5.23 -47.41
C ASP A 23 -37.70 4.62 -46.50
N GLU A 24 -36.48 4.67 -46.96
CA GLU A 24 -35.30 4.59 -46.13
C GLU A 24 -35.40 5.70 -45.08
N SER A 25 -35.93 5.36 -43.91
CA SER A 25 -35.88 6.28 -42.76
C SER A 25 -34.40 6.43 -42.36
N GLU A 26 -33.70 7.39 -42.94
CA GLU A 26 -32.48 7.91 -42.37
C GLU A 26 -32.75 8.18 -40.90
N ASP A 27 -32.06 7.44 -40.03
CA ASP A 27 -32.13 7.60 -38.59
C ASP A 27 -31.67 9.02 -38.20
N LYS A 28 -32.67 9.90 -37.96
CA LYS A 28 -32.50 11.33 -37.60
C LYS A 28 -31.95 11.51 -36.17
N SER A 29 -31.42 10.45 -35.54
CA SER A 29 -30.85 10.54 -34.21
C SER A 29 -29.60 11.44 -34.21
N SER A 30 -29.42 12.18 -33.12
CA SER A 30 -28.26 13.08 -32.98
C SER A 30 -26.95 12.27 -32.97
N ILE A 31 -25.80 12.87 -33.35
CA ILE A 31 -24.50 12.23 -33.29
C ILE A 31 -24.21 11.73 -31.87
N ALA A 32 -24.60 12.48 -30.84
CA ALA A 32 -24.46 12.05 -29.45
C ALA A 32 -25.27 10.78 -29.16
N THR A 33 -26.52 10.69 -29.62
CA THR A 33 -27.37 9.49 -29.48
C THR A 33 -26.76 8.29 -30.20
N LYS A 34 -26.25 8.48 -31.43
CA LYS A 34 -25.57 7.41 -32.18
C LYS A 34 -24.30 6.91 -31.46
N LEU A 35 -23.53 7.79 -30.80
CA LEU A 35 -22.38 7.43 -29.99
C LEU A 35 -22.78 6.62 -28.76
N VAL A 36 -23.88 6.97 -28.07
CA VAL A 36 -24.41 6.20 -26.93
C VAL A 36 -24.85 4.81 -27.40
N ASN A 37 -25.67 4.71 -28.45
CA ASN A 37 -26.13 3.44 -28.99
C ASN A 37 -24.95 2.55 -29.44
N LEU A 38 -23.93 3.15 -30.05
CA LEU A 38 -22.71 2.43 -30.43
C LEU A 38 -21.99 1.85 -29.20
N THR A 39 -21.90 2.62 -28.12
CA THR A 39 -21.24 2.15 -26.89
C THR A 39 -22.02 1.00 -26.25
N GLU A 40 -23.34 1.11 -26.13
CA GLU A 40 -24.18 0.04 -25.59
C GLU A 40 -24.13 -1.25 -26.44
N ALA A 41 -23.95 -1.12 -27.75
CA ALA A 41 -23.85 -2.26 -28.66
C ALA A 41 -22.46 -2.94 -28.61
N GLU A 42 -21.39 -2.19 -28.38
CA GLU A 42 -20.02 -2.68 -28.50
C GLU A 42 -19.36 -2.94 -27.15
N CYS A 43 -19.90 -2.41 -26.04
CA CYS A 43 -19.26 -2.47 -24.73
C CYS A 43 -20.18 -3.10 -23.69
N GLU A 44 -19.58 -3.80 -22.74
CA GLU A 44 -20.19 -4.12 -21.47
C GLU A 44 -19.91 -2.97 -20.50
N LEU A 45 -20.96 -2.29 -20.02
CA LEU A 45 -20.86 -1.18 -19.08
C LEU A 45 -21.07 -1.69 -17.66
N PHE A 46 -20.31 -1.15 -16.70
CA PHE A 46 -20.41 -1.49 -15.28
C PHE A 46 -19.80 -0.39 -14.40
N LYS A 47 -20.03 -0.47 -13.10
CA LYS A 47 -19.38 0.37 -12.09
C LYS A 47 -18.63 -0.48 -11.08
N ASP A 48 -17.66 0.13 -10.39
CA ASP A 48 -17.05 -0.48 -9.22
C ASP A 48 -17.79 -0.08 -7.92
N LYS A 49 -17.36 -0.65 -6.79
CA LYS A 49 -17.93 -0.36 -5.47
C LYS A 49 -17.78 1.11 -5.04
N GLU A 50 -16.86 1.84 -5.64
CA GLU A 50 -16.59 3.26 -5.38
C GLU A 50 -17.44 4.17 -6.28
N GLY A 51 -18.21 3.59 -7.21
CA GLY A 51 -19.07 4.28 -8.17
C GLY A 51 -18.30 4.84 -9.37
N GLU A 52 -17.04 4.46 -9.58
CA GLU A 52 -16.32 4.72 -10.83
C GLU A 52 -16.89 3.83 -11.94
N THR A 53 -17.00 4.35 -13.13
CA THR A 53 -17.66 3.71 -14.26
C THR A 53 -16.69 3.23 -15.31
N TYR A 54 -16.95 2.06 -15.87
CA TYR A 54 -16.07 1.38 -16.81
C TYR A 54 -16.82 0.83 -18.02
N ALA A 55 -16.09 0.73 -19.12
CA ALA A 55 -16.50 0.03 -20.31
C ALA A 55 -15.52 -1.11 -20.61
N ARG A 56 -16.03 -2.34 -20.73
CA ARG A 56 -15.26 -3.51 -21.17
C ARG A 56 -15.53 -3.71 -22.65
N ILE A 57 -14.50 -3.59 -23.44
CA ILE A 57 -14.54 -3.61 -24.89
C ILE A 57 -14.03 -4.96 -25.38
N PRO A 58 -14.86 -5.78 -26.06
CA PRO A 58 -14.40 -7.00 -26.66
C PRO A 58 -13.54 -6.70 -27.91
N THR A 59 -12.39 -7.32 -27.98
CA THR A 59 -11.57 -7.41 -29.18
C THR A 59 -11.67 -8.83 -29.75
N LYS A 60 -10.93 -9.14 -30.85
CA LYS A 60 -10.95 -10.49 -31.42
C LYS A 60 -10.36 -11.56 -30.49
N GLU A 61 -9.41 -11.17 -29.64
CA GLU A 61 -8.60 -12.11 -28.86
C GLU A 61 -8.73 -11.90 -27.35
N HIS A 62 -9.10 -10.69 -26.89
CA HIS A 62 -9.16 -10.34 -25.48
C HIS A 62 -10.22 -9.26 -25.20
N HIS A 63 -10.29 -8.79 -23.97
CA HIS A 63 -11.12 -7.66 -23.56
C HIS A 63 -10.23 -6.54 -23.02
N GLU A 64 -10.57 -5.31 -23.36
CA GLU A 64 -9.92 -4.10 -22.85
C GLU A 64 -10.86 -3.37 -21.90
N VAL A 65 -10.37 -2.84 -20.78
CA VAL A 65 -11.18 -2.15 -19.78
C VAL A 65 -10.71 -0.71 -19.64
N TYR A 66 -11.62 0.23 -19.90
CA TYR A 66 -11.36 1.66 -19.79
C TYR A 66 -12.33 2.32 -18.82
N ARG A 67 -11.87 3.34 -18.10
CA ARG A 67 -12.79 4.26 -17.42
C ARG A 67 -13.55 5.07 -18.43
N ILE A 68 -14.86 5.22 -18.28
CA ILE A 68 -15.72 5.93 -19.25
C ILE A 68 -15.29 7.39 -19.41
N ARG A 69 -14.87 8.05 -18.31
CA ARG A 69 -14.38 9.43 -18.35
C ARG A 69 -12.89 9.57 -18.69
N SER A 70 -12.24 8.50 -19.16
CA SER A 70 -10.84 8.57 -19.56
C SER A 70 -10.68 9.09 -20.99
N LYS A 71 -9.49 9.63 -21.28
CA LYS A 71 -9.13 10.04 -22.63
C LYS A 71 -9.08 8.84 -23.57
N GLU A 72 -8.58 7.72 -23.07
CA GLU A 72 -8.42 6.47 -23.82
C GLU A 72 -9.77 5.95 -24.33
N PHE A 73 -10.81 5.98 -23.51
CA PHE A 73 -12.17 5.64 -23.91
C PHE A 73 -12.72 6.62 -24.95
N GLY A 74 -12.53 7.91 -24.75
CA GLY A 74 -12.94 8.94 -25.71
C GLY A 74 -12.27 8.77 -27.08
N ASP A 75 -10.99 8.46 -27.11
CA ASP A 75 -10.22 8.23 -28.35
C ASP A 75 -10.69 6.92 -29.04
N TRP A 76 -10.95 5.86 -28.26
CA TRP A 76 -11.54 4.62 -28.78
C TRP A 76 -12.93 4.87 -29.40
N LEU A 77 -13.80 5.60 -28.72
CA LEU A 77 -15.17 5.86 -29.18
C LEU A 77 -15.17 6.71 -30.46
N LYS A 78 -14.36 7.77 -30.54
CA LYS A 78 -14.16 8.56 -31.76
C LYS A 78 -13.72 7.69 -32.94
N ARG A 79 -12.70 6.86 -32.73
CA ARG A 79 -12.14 5.97 -33.76
C ARG A 79 -13.18 4.96 -34.25
N THR A 80 -13.90 4.33 -33.31
CA THR A 80 -14.88 3.30 -33.64
C THR A 80 -16.07 3.89 -34.37
N PHE A 81 -16.55 5.03 -33.93
CA PHE A 81 -17.63 5.75 -34.61
C PHE A 81 -17.26 6.15 -36.03
N TYR A 82 -16.08 6.75 -36.21
CA TYR A 82 -15.59 7.11 -37.55
C TYR A 82 -15.47 5.91 -38.49
N ARG A 83 -15.03 4.75 -37.99
CA ARG A 83 -14.93 3.53 -38.82
C ARG A 83 -16.27 2.95 -39.25
N LYS A 84 -17.34 3.18 -38.47
CA LYS A 84 -18.68 2.70 -38.79
C LYS A 84 -19.48 3.69 -39.65
N GLU A 85 -19.47 4.95 -39.26
CA GLU A 85 -20.31 5.99 -39.83
C GLU A 85 -19.62 6.88 -40.85
N PHE A 86 -18.27 6.85 -40.91
CA PHE A 86 -17.42 7.77 -41.70
C PHE A 86 -17.67 9.25 -41.37
N ILE A 87 -18.16 9.55 -40.16
CA ILE A 87 -18.44 10.88 -39.66
C ILE A 87 -17.51 11.17 -38.49
N VAL A 88 -16.92 12.36 -38.45
CA VAL A 88 -16.09 12.82 -37.33
C VAL A 88 -17.00 13.46 -36.29
N PRO A 89 -17.12 12.89 -35.06
CA PRO A 89 -17.92 13.52 -34.01
C PRO A 89 -17.18 14.77 -33.47
N ASN A 90 -17.92 15.85 -33.25
CA ASN A 90 -17.37 17.01 -32.56
C ASN A 90 -17.28 16.76 -31.04
N ASP A 91 -16.46 17.59 -30.36
CA ASP A 91 -16.19 17.40 -28.93
C ASP A 91 -17.46 17.58 -28.05
N ALA A 92 -18.41 18.42 -28.45
CA ALA A 92 -19.67 18.62 -27.73
C ALA A 92 -20.53 17.34 -27.75
N ALA A 93 -20.68 16.71 -28.92
CA ALA A 93 -21.42 15.46 -29.08
C ALA A 93 -20.74 14.30 -28.32
N LEU A 94 -19.39 14.23 -28.39
CA LEU A 94 -18.63 13.22 -27.66
C LEU A 94 -18.78 13.37 -26.14
N ASN A 95 -18.62 14.57 -25.60
CA ASN A 95 -18.74 14.83 -24.16
C ASN A 95 -20.18 14.57 -23.66
N SER A 96 -21.18 14.92 -24.43
CA SER A 96 -22.59 14.61 -24.14
C SER A 96 -22.82 13.10 -24.10
N ALA A 97 -22.30 12.35 -25.08
CA ALA A 97 -22.40 10.90 -25.12
C ALA A 97 -21.67 10.24 -23.93
N ILE A 98 -20.42 10.64 -23.64
CA ILE A 98 -19.65 10.13 -22.49
C ILE A 98 -20.40 10.40 -21.18
N GLY A 99 -21.00 11.59 -21.00
CA GLY A 99 -21.78 11.90 -19.80
C GLY A 99 -23.03 11.03 -19.67
N THR A 100 -23.70 10.72 -20.79
CA THR A 100 -24.87 9.84 -20.80
C THR A 100 -24.49 8.40 -20.50
N VAL A 101 -23.45 7.87 -21.16
CA VAL A 101 -22.92 6.51 -20.92
C VAL A 101 -22.46 6.33 -19.49
N ASP A 102 -21.80 7.35 -18.91
CA ASP A 102 -21.40 7.35 -17.50
C ASP A 102 -22.61 7.26 -16.56
N GLY A 103 -23.70 7.99 -16.89
CA GLY A 103 -24.96 7.89 -16.15
C GLY A 103 -25.60 6.49 -16.25
N ILE A 104 -25.65 5.91 -17.45
CA ILE A 104 -26.16 4.55 -17.67
C ILE A 104 -25.33 3.54 -16.87
N ALA A 105 -24.01 3.60 -16.98
CA ALA A 105 -23.13 2.69 -16.23
C ALA A 105 -23.31 2.80 -14.72
N LYS A 106 -23.53 4.03 -14.21
CA LYS A 106 -23.68 4.30 -12.79
C LYS A 106 -24.99 3.83 -12.19
N TYR A 107 -26.11 3.99 -12.93
CA TYR A 107 -27.45 3.77 -12.36
C TYR A 107 -28.14 2.51 -12.88
N ASP A 108 -27.83 2.08 -14.10
CA ASP A 108 -28.56 1.00 -14.76
C ASP A 108 -27.74 -0.30 -14.87
N CYS A 109 -26.41 -0.24 -14.62
CA CYS A 109 -25.53 -1.41 -14.76
C CYS A 109 -25.11 -2.01 -13.44
N GLU A 110 -24.64 -3.27 -13.51
CA GLU A 110 -24.17 -4.05 -12.35
C GLU A 110 -22.86 -3.50 -11.78
N GLU A 111 -22.64 -3.78 -10.49
CA GLU A 111 -21.36 -3.55 -9.82
C GLU A 111 -20.43 -4.72 -10.06
N LYS A 112 -19.16 -4.43 -10.42
CA LYS A 112 -18.10 -5.42 -10.60
C LYS A 112 -16.82 -5.01 -9.90
N GLU A 113 -16.10 -5.98 -9.38
CA GLU A 113 -14.77 -5.73 -8.84
C GLU A 113 -13.77 -5.41 -9.95
N VAL A 114 -13.01 -4.35 -9.75
CA VAL A 114 -11.96 -3.88 -10.67
C VAL A 114 -10.62 -3.88 -9.96
N PHE A 115 -9.65 -4.52 -10.56
CA PHE A 115 -8.34 -4.69 -9.95
C PHE A 115 -7.25 -3.94 -10.70
N LEU A 116 -6.22 -3.55 -9.95
CA LEU A 116 -5.01 -2.93 -10.48
C LEU A 116 -3.83 -3.89 -10.30
N ARG A 117 -3.26 -4.37 -11.40
CA ARG A 117 -2.07 -5.22 -11.47
C ARG A 117 -2.21 -6.61 -10.83
N ILE A 118 -2.69 -6.71 -9.60
CA ILE A 118 -2.88 -7.98 -8.88
C ILE A 118 -4.31 -8.06 -8.36
N ALA A 119 -4.93 -9.21 -8.56
CA ALA A 119 -6.19 -9.59 -7.95
C ALA A 119 -5.99 -10.85 -7.12
N GLN A 120 -6.71 -10.95 -6.01
CA GLN A 120 -6.81 -12.19 -5.24
C GLN A 120 -8.29 -12.52 -5.10
N ILE A 121 -8.68 -13.68 -5.61
CA ILE A 121 -10.03 -14.24 -5.51
C ILE A 121 -9.90 -15.57 -4.78
N GLU A 122 -10.45 -15.66 -3.59
CA GLU A 122 -10.28 -16.81 -2.71
C GLU A 122 -8.78 -17.16 -2.51
N ASP A 123 -8.39 -18.38 -2.87
CA ASP A 123 -7.00 -18.89 -2.77
C ASP A 123 -6.18 -18.68 -4.07
N GLN A 124 -6.72 -17.98 -5.07
CA GLN A 124 -6.06 -17.75 -6.35
C GLN A 124 -5.62 -16.31 -6.49
N ILE A 125 -4.41 -16.13 -6.97
CA ILE A 125 -3.85 -14.81 -7.26
C ILE A 125 -3.68 -14.68 -8.77
N TYR A 126 -4.01 -13.50 -9.30
CA TYR A 126 -3.87 -13.17 -10.70
C TYR A 126 -2.98 -11.94 -10.84
N LEU A 127 -1.94 -12.04 -11.67
CA LEU A 127 -1.01 -10.96 -11.99
C LEU A 127 -1.23 -10.51 -13.43
N ASP A 128 -1.65 -9.28 -13.63
CA ASP A 128 -1.76 -8.67 -14.96
C ASP A 128 -0.37 -8.37 -15.53
N LEU A 129 -0.04 -8.94 -16.68
CA LEU A 129 1.23 -8.68 -17.36
C LEU A 129 1.28 -7.28 -18.01
N VAL A 130 0.13 -6.65 -18.24
CA VAL A 130 0.02 -5.36 -18.95
C VAL A 130 0.69 -5.41 -20.33
N ASP A 131 0.65 -6.57 -20.95
CA ASP A 131 1.10 -6.74 -22.33
C ASP A 131 -0.02 -6.38 -23.33
N ASP A 132 0.32 -6.29 -24.61
CA ASP A 132 -0.61 -5.91 -25.66
C ASP A 132 -1.72 -6.95 -25.88
N LYS A 133 -1.51 -8.19 -25.41
CA LYS A 133 -2.48 -9.29 -25.49
C LYS A 133 -3.42 -9.38 -24.30
N TRP A 134 -3.29 -8.51 -23.31
CA TRP A 134 -4.07 -8.52 -22.07
C TRP A 134 -4.01 -9.83 -21.28
N ARG A 135 -2.86 -10.50 -21.36
CA ARG A 135 -2.62 -11.76 -20.64
C ARG A 135 -2.39 -11.50 -19.15
N CYS A 136 -2.74 -12.49 -18.36
CA CYS A 136 -2.43 -12.51 -16.93
C CYS A 136 -1.79 -13.84 -16.52
N VAL A 137 -1.17 -13.86 -15.35
CA VAL A 137 -0.66 -15.09 -14.73
C VAL A 137 -1.61 -15.49 -13.62
N GLU A 138 -2.15 -16.70 -13.70
CA GLU A 138 -2.85 -17.36 -12.60
C GLU A 138 -1.83 -18.05 -11.71
N ILE A 139 -1.91 -17.81 -10.40
CA ILE A 139 -0.99 -18.28 -9.37
C ILE A 139 -1.80 -19.03 -8.31
N THR A 140 -1.51 -20.30 -8.10
CA THR A 140 -2.18 -21.17 -7.13
C THR A 140 -1.15 -21.93 -6.32
N LYS A 141 -1.56 -22.60 -5.25
CA LYS A 141 -0.68 -23.52 -4.51
C LYS A 141 -0.10 -24.66 -5.34
N HIS A 142 -0.71 -24.99 -6.49
CA HIS A 142 -0.26 -26.07 -7.39
C HIS A 142 0.69 -25.61 -8.48
N GLY A 143 0.98 -24.31 -8.56
CA GLY A 143 1.84 -23.71 -9.57
C GLY A 143 1.18 -22.49 -10.24
N TRP A 144 1.88 -21.94 -11.22
CA TRP A 144 1.41 -20.80 -11.99
C TRP A 144 1.38 -21.10 -13.49
N LYS A 145 0.51 -20.41 -14.20
CA LYS A 145 0.39 -20.46 -15.67
C LYS A 145 0.01 -19.09 -16.25
N VAL A 146 0.46 -18.83 -17.46
CA VAL A 146 0.00 -17.65 -18.24
C VAL A 146 -1.32 -18.00 -18.90
N LEU A 147 -2.31 -17.13 -18.74
CA LEU A 147 -3.62 -17.22 -19.37
C LEU A 147 -3.68 -16.22 -20.53
N GLU A 148 -4.10 -16.70 -21.70
CA GLU A 148 -4.26 -15.86 -22.89
C GLU A 148 -5.45 -14.89 -22.78
N SER A 149 -6.44 -15.20 -21.93
CA SER A 149 -7.55 -14.32 -21.60
C SER A 149 -7.75 -14.26 -20.09
N SER A 150 -7.80 -13.07 -19.53
CA SER A 150 -7.97 -12.87 -18.10
C SER A 150 -9.43 -13.13 -17.68
N PRO A 151 -9.67 -13.97 -16.65
CA PRO A 151 -10.99 -14.09 -16.04
C PRO A 151 -11.32 -12.89 -15.13
N ILE A 152 -10.34 -12.04 -14.87
CA ILE A 152 -10.42 -10.91 -13.94
C ILE A 152 -10.56 -9.60 -14.70
N THR A 153 -11.34 -8.68 -14.17
CA THR A 153 -11.45 -7.32 -14.70
C THR A 153 -10.32 -6.45 -14.20
N PHE A 154 -9.25 -6.35 -15.00
CA PHE A 154 -8.13 -5.46 -14.72
C PHE A 154 -8.33 -4.10 -15.40
N TYR A 155 -8.12 -3.02 -14.65
CA TYR A 155 -8.00 -1.68 -15.18
C TYR A 155 -6.53 -1.32 -15.40
N ARG A 156 -6.19 -0.88 -16.62
CA ARG A 156 -4.85 -0.44 -16.99
C ARG A 156 -4.82 1.07 -17.20
N ASN A 157 -4.20 1.78 -16.25
CA ASN A 157 -3.96 3.21 -16.45
C ASN A 157 -2.72 3.44 -17.31
N SER A 158 -2.61 4.63 -17.90
CA SER A 158 -1.55 5.01 -18.84
C SER A 158 -0.13 5.01 -18.23
N ASN A 159 0.00 4.90 -16.91
CA ASN A 159 1.30 4.87 -16.23
C ASN A 159 1.87 3.44 -16.11
N LEU A 160 1.06 2.40 -16.23
CA LEU A 160 1.50 1.02 -16.12
C LEU A 160 2.42 0.64 -17.29
N LYS A 161 3.41 -0.21 -17.01
CA LYS A 161 4.28 -0.86 -17.99
C LYS A 161 4.11 -2.37 -17.94
N SER A 162 4.42 -3.02 -19.06
CA SER A 162 4.41 -4.47 -19.16
C SER A 162 5.46 -5.13 -18.27
N LEU A 163 5.09 -6.27 -17.71
CA LEU A 163 6.02 -7.26 -17.16
C LEU A 163 6.54 -8.14 -18.30
N PRO A 164 7.75 -8.68 -18.19
CA PRO A 164 8.20 -9.70 -19.12
C PRO A 164 7.37 -10.98 -18.91
N GLU A 165 7.28 -11.80 -19.94
CA GLU A 165 6.70 -13.14 -19.79
C GLU A 165 7.57 -13.99 -18.86
N PRO A 166 7.04 -14.50 -17.75
CA PRO A 166 7.82 -15.27 -16.78
C PRO A 166 8.29 -16.60 -17.37
N LYS A 167 9.48 -17.05 -16.99
CA LYS A 167 10.06 -18.34 -17.43
C LYS A 167 9.81 -19.42 -16.40
N LYS A 168 9.45 -20.63 -16.86
CA LYS A 168 9.22 -21.79 -15.98
C LYS A 168 10.49 -22.25 -15.25
N GLU A 169 11.64 -22.08 -15.90
CA GLU A 169 12.98 -22.35 -15.36
C GLU A 169 13.48 -21.18 -14.48
N GLY A 170 12.55 -20.45 -13.87
CA GLY A 170 12.86 -19.28 -13.07
C GLY A 170 13.76 -19.56 -11.88
N ASP A 171 14.67 -18.63 -11.61
CA ASP A 171 15.58 -18.67 -10.47
C ASP A 171 15.53 -17.33 -9.72
N ILE A 172 14.98 -17.35 -8.51
CA ILE A 172 14.88 -16.17 -7.67
C ILE A 172 16.25 -15.70 -7.13
N GLU A 173 17.23 -16.58 -7.03
CA GLU A 173 18.57 -16.22 -6.53
C GLU A 173 19.30 -15.24 -7.47
N LEU A 174 18.90 -15.18 -8.75
CA LEU A 174 19.42 -14.21 -9.71
C LEU A 174 19.17 -12.75 -9.29
N ILE A 175 18.16 -12.50 -8.45
CA ILE A 175 17.83 -11.17 -7.94
C ILE A 175 19.02 -10.53 -7.21
N TRP A 176 19.87 -11.34 -6.55
CA TRP A 176 21.02 -10.86 -5.78
C TRP A 176 22.19 -10.36 -6.63
N LYS A 177 22.16 -10.55 -7.94
CA LYS A 177 23.10 -9.90 -8.86
C LYS A 177 22.78 -8.43 -9.07
N HIS A 178 21.51 -8.06 -8.84
CA HIS A 178 20.94 -6.76 -9.19
C HIS A 178 20.52 -5.93 -7.97
N ILE A 179 20.21 -6.56 -6.84
CA ILE A 179 19.87 -5.88 -5.58
C ILE A 179 21.04 -6.00 -4.60
N ASN A 180 21.59 -4.84 -4.22
CA ASN A 180 22.68 -4.77 -3.28
C ASN A 180 22.17 -4.73 -1.84
N ILE A 181 21.87 -5.90 -1.26
CA ILE A 181 21.37 -6.02 0.11
C ILE A 181 22.22 -6.99 0.92
N LEU A 182 22.26 -6.78 2.25
CA LEU A 182 22.98 -7.67 3.16
C LEU A 182 22.40 -9.09 3.11
N LYS A 183 23.29 -10.11 3.17
CA LYS A 183 22.85 -11.52 3.09
C LYS A 183 21.79 -11.88 4.13
N ASN A 184 21.90 -11.32 5.34
CA ASN A 184 20.98 -11.61 6.44
C ASN A 184 19.58 -11.01 6.20
N ASP A 185 19.47 -9.96 5.37
CA ASP A 185 18.20 -9.30 5.08
C ASP A 185 17.49 -9.87 3.82
N ARG A 186 18.16 -10.80 3.10
CA ARG A 186 17.64 -11.34 1.82
C ARG A 186 16.32 -12.06 1.98
N LEU A 187 16.18 -12.94 2.97
CA LEU A 187 14.95 -13.68 3.19
C LEU A 187 13.81 -12.77 3.69
N LEU A 188 14.13 -11.74 4.49
CA LEU A 188 13.16 -10.71 4.87
C LEU A 188 12.65 -9.94 3.64
N LEU A 189 13.54 -9.59 2.69
CA LEU A 189 13.14 -8.94 1.44
C LEU A 189 12.29 -9.87 0.57
N LEU A 190 12.65 -11.15 0.45
CA LEU A 190 11.83 -12.12 -0.29
C LEU A 190 10.45 -12.29 0.35
N SER A 191 10.38 -12.31 1.68
CA SER A 191 9.10 -12.35 2.41
C SER A 191 8.24 -11.13 2.08
N TRP A 192 8.84 -9.93 2.03
CA TRP A 192 8.15 -8.71 1.64
C TRP A 192 7.67 -8.75 0.17
N LEU A 193 8.50 -9.24 -0.75
CA LEU A 193 8.12 -9.37 -2.16
C LEU A 193 6.94 -10.35 -2.34
N VAL A 194 6.93 -11.46 -1.60
CA VAL A 194 5.82 -12.42 -1.62
C VAL A 194 4.56 -11.81 -1.03
N GLU A 195 4.67 -11.06 0.07
CA GLU A 195 3.53 -10.40 0.71
C GLU A 195 2.85 -9.41 -0.23
N CYS A 196 3.59 -8.70 -1.09
CA CYS A 196 3.01 -7.80 -2.09
C CYS A 196 2.03 -8.48 -3.06
N PHE A 197 2.06 -9.81 -3.22
CA PHE A 197 1.08 -10.56 -4.01
C PHE A 197 -0.20 -10.87 -3.24
N ARG A 198 -0.16 -10.89 -1.91
CA ARG A 198 -1.30 -11.19 -1.03
C ARG A 198 -2.09 -9.90 -0.78
N ARG A 199 -3.33 -9.86 -1.31
CA ARG A 199 -4.09 -8.58 -1.33
C ARG A 199 -4.98 -8.34 -0.12
N ASN A 200 -5.26 -9.38 0.66
CA ASN A 200 -6.19 -9.29 1.80
C ASN A 200 -5.47 -9.23 3.15
N THR A 201 -4.17 -8.95 3.13
CA THR A 201 -3.32 -8.88 4.32
C THR A 201 -2.55 -7.56 4.36
N PRO A 202 -2.30 -6.97 5.55
CA PRO A 202 -1.50 -5.77 5.70
C PRO A 202 -0.05 -5.95 5.24
N ASP A 203 0.46 -4.98 4.47
CA ASP A 203 1.83 -4.97 3.99
C ASP A 203 2.74 -4.18 4.94
N PRO A 204 3.89 -4.71 5.39
CA PRO A 204 4.85 -3.87 6.11
C PRO A 204 5.49 -2.84 5.17
N LEU A 205 5.71 -1.63 5.68
CA LEU A 205 6.44 -0.60 4.94
C LEU A 205 7.92 -1.01 4.79
N LEU A 206 8.46 -0.95 3.57
CA LEU A 206 9.87 -1.21 3.30
C LEU A 206 10.66 0.11 3.28
N GLU A 207 11.62 0.27 4.17
CA GLU A 207 12.54 1.41 4.21
C GLU A 207 13.96 0.98 3.86
N LEU A 208 14.50 1.50 2.73
CA LEU A 208 15.85 1.24 2.27
C LEU A 208 16.77 2.41 2.62
N THR A 209 17.75 2.19 3.47
CA THR A 209 18.70 3.22 3.90
C THR A 209 20.12 2.91 3.40
N GLY A 210 20.99 3.92 3.39
CA GLY A 210 22.40 3.72 3.04
C GLY A 210 23.05 5.00 2.53
N GLU A 211 24.35 5.01 2.40
CA GLU A 211 25.14 6.15 1.96
C GLU A 211 24.96 6.48 0.47
N HIS A 212 25.47 7.65 0.08
CA HIS A 212 25.56 8.00 -1.34
C HIS A 212 26.40 6.98 -2.13
N GLY A 213 25.87 6.53 -3.28
CA GLY A 213 26.57 5.56 -4.13
C GLY A 213 26.46 4.12 -3.71
N SER A 214 25.55 3.77 -2.79
CA SER A 214 25.24 2.38 -2.41
C SER A 214 24.32 1.65 -3.40
N GLY A 215 23.70 2.35 -4.38
CA GLY A 215 22.76 1.76 -5.34
C GLY A 215 21.33 1.61 -4.81
N LYS A 216 20.95 2.40 -3.79
CA LYS A 216 19.57 2.39 -3.22
C LYS A 216 18.50 2.57 -4.26
N THR A 217 18.60 3.63 -5.06
CA THR A 217 17.63 3.97 -6.09
C THR A 217 17.47 2.87 -7.13
N ASP A 218 18.59 2.24 -7.56
CA ASP A 218 18.55 1.14 -8.53
C ASP A 218 17.92 -0.12 -7.92
N SER A 219 18.29 -0.48 -6.68
CA SER A 219 17.69 -1.59 -5.94
C SER A 219 16.19 -1.36 -5.70
N HIS A 220 15.80 -0.16 -5.27
CA HIS A 220 14.40 0.22 -5.05
C HIS A 220 13.59 0.17 -6.36
N LYS A 221 14.17 0.70 -7.44
CA LYS A 221 13.55 0.65 -8.77
C LYS A 221 13.32 -0.80 -9.22
N LEU A 222 14.30 -1.68 -9.04
CA LEU A 222 14.16 -3.08 -9.41
C LEU A 222 13.09 -3.79 -8.58
N ILE A 223 13.04 -3.59 -7.27
CA ILE A 223 12.00 -4.14 -6.37
C ILE A 223 10.61 -3.82 -6.93
N LYS A 224 10.37 -2.56 -7.30
CA LYS A 224 9.10 -2.17 -7.92
C LYS A 224 8.91 -2.77 -9.31
N ASP A 225 9.95 -2.77 -10.14
CA ASP A 225 9.89 -3.27 -11.52
C ASP A 225 9.58 -4.77 -11.61
N LEU A 226 9.87 -5.55 -10.58
CA LEU A 226 9.58 -6.98 -10.55
C LEU A 226 8.08 -7.29 -10.45
N ILE A 227 7.29 -6.41 -9.83
CA ILE A 227 5.87 -6.66 -9.55
C ILE A 227 4.99 -5.62 -10.24
N ASP A 228 5.32 -4.33 -10.10
CA ASP A 228 4.49 -3.22 -10.57
C ASP A 228 5.30 -2.17 -11.33
N PRO A 229 5.88 -2.51 -12.51
CA PRO A 229 6.60 -1.55 -13.33
C PRO A 229 5.69 -0.42 -13.82
N ASN A 230 6.18 0.81 -13.72
CA ASN A 230 5.47 2.02 -14.10
C ASN A 230 6.36 2.93 -14.96
N LYS A 231 5.79 3.86 -15.73
CA LYS A 231 6.55 4.87 -16.49
C LYS A 231 7.39 5.74 -15.57
N VAL A 232 6.82 6.07 -14.39
CA VAL A 232 7.51 6.73 -13.29
C VAL A 232 7.51 5.77 -12.10
N ASN A 233 8.56 4.96 -11.97
CA ASN A 233 8.65 3.94 -10.93
C ASN A 233 8.78 4.55 -9.54
N LEU A 234 9.72 5.47 -9.38
CA LEU A 234 10.01 6.12 -8.13
C LEU A 234 9.60 7.58 -8.23
N ARG A 235 8.93 8.07 -7.21
CA ARG A 235 8.41 9.45 -7.14
C ARG A 235 9.00 10.17 -5.94
N SER A 236 9.01 11.49 -5.99
CA SER A 236 9.25 12.27 -4.79
C SER A 236 8.05 12.19 -3.86
N LEU A 237 8.31 12.19 -2.55
CA LEU A 237 7.24 12.25 -1.55
C LEU A 237 6.45 13.56 -1.73
N PRO A 238 5.12 13.52 -1.86
CA PRO A 238 4.32 14.74 -2.01
C PRO A 238 4.20 15.49 -0.68
N ASP A 239 4.03 16.81 -0.76
CA ASP A 239 3.86 17.65 0.43
C ASP A 239 2.48 17.52 1.10
N LYS A 240 1.45 17.11 0.33
CA LYS A 240 0.05 17.02 0.75
C LYS A 240 -0.43 15.59 0.74
N ASN A 241 -1.21 15.22 1.74
CA ASN A 241 -1.82 13.91 1.88
C ASN A 241 -2.71 13.53 0.68
N ASP A 242 -3.50 14.46 0.15
CA ASP A 242 -4.38 14.20 -1.01
C ASP A 242 -3.60 13.73 -2.25
N ASN A 243 -2.43 14.33 -2.50
CA ASN A 243 -1.58 13.93 -3.62
C ASN A 243 -1.02 12.52 -3.44
N LEU A 244 -0.76 12.10 -2.20
CA LEU A 244 -0.32 10.74 -1.89
C LEU A 244 -1.44 9.74 -2.16
N LEU A 245 -2.66 10.03 -1.75
CA LEU A 245 -3.83 9.18 -2.02
C LEU A 245 -4.07 9.02 -3.52
N VAL A 246 -3.97 10.10 -4.30
CA VAL A 246 -4.05 10.03 -5.77
C VAL A 246 -2.97 9.11 -6.35
N GLN A 247 -1.73 9.20 -5.84
CA GLN A 247 -0.65 8.33 -6.30
C GLN A 247 -0.90 6.85 -5.94
N ALA A 248 -1.42 6.58 -4.74
CA ALA A 248 -1.75 5.25 -4.27
C ALA A 248 -2.92 4.60 -5.03
N LYS A 249 -3.87 5.39 -5.55
CA LYS A 249 -4.95 4.88 -6.43
C LYS A 249 -4.43 4.35 -7.77
N HIS A 250 -3.28 4.85 -8.25
CA HIS A 250 -2.78 4.56 -9.60
C HIS A 250 -1.56 3.65 -9.65
N ALA A 251 -1.13 3.09 -8.53
CA ALA A 251 -0.03 2.14 -8.44
C ALA A 251 -0.37 1.02 -7.44
N LEU A 252 0.07 -0.20 -7.73
CA LEU A 252 -0.03 -1.30 -6.77
C LEU A 252 0.95 -1.07 -5.62
N ILE A 253 2.22 -0.79 -5.94
CA ILE A 253 3.27 -0.50 -4.95
C ILE A 253 3.58 0.99 -4.99
N VAL A 254 3.49 1.67 -3.85
CA VAL A 254 3.78 3.10 -3.73
C VAL A 254 5.23 3.29 -3.32
N CYS A 255 6.04 3.89 -4.21
CA CYS A 255 7.49 4.02 -4.01
C CYS A 255 7.94 5.49 -4.01
N PHE A 256 8.67 5.89 -2.96
CA PHE A 256 9.24 7.23 -2.82
C PHE A 256 10.76 7.20 -2.73
N ASP A 257 11.41 7.99 -3.58
CA ASP A 257 12.87 8.08 -3.70
C ASP A 257 13.42 9.29 -2.96
N ASN A 258 14.58 9.10 -2.33
CA ASN A 258 15.34 10.14 -1.67
C ASN A 258 14.55 10.96 -0.63
N VAL A 259 13.83 10.23 0.23
CA VAL A 259 13.07 10.84 1.33
C VAL A 259 14.04 11.27 2.41
N SER A 260 14.05 12.56 2.76
CA SER A 260 14.89 13.10 3.81
C SER A 260 14.14 13.46 5.09
N ILE A 261 12.86 13.76 4.96
CA ILE A 261 11.98 14.12 6.07
C ILE A 261 10.59 13.52 5.83
N LEU A 262 10.02 12.90 6.85
CA LEU A 262 8.68 12.34 6.82
C LEU A 262 7.85 12.95 7.95
N LYS A 263 6.93 13.86 7.59
CA LYS A 263 6.05 14.55 8.54
C LYS A 263 5.13 13.56 9.27
N ASP A 264 4.77 13.84 10.51
CA ASP A 264 3.94 12.94 11.33
C ASP A 264 2.60 12.60 10.66
N SER A 265 1.90 13.57 10.08
CA SER A 265 0.65 13.33 9.34
C SER A 265 0.82 12.43 8.12
N MET A 266 2.00 12.47 7.49
CA MET A 266 2.33 11.61 6.36
C MET A 266 2.66 10.18 6.85
N GLN A 267 3.32 10.05 8.01
CA GLN A 267 3.56 8.73 8.61
C GLN A 267 2.25 8.04 9.00
N ASP A 268 1.29 8.79 9.56
CA ASP A 268 -0.05 8.26 9.86
C ASP A 268 -0.77 7.78 8.60
N LEU A 269 -0.70 8.57 7.53
CA LEU A 269 -1.31 8.21 6.25
C LEU A 269 -0.66 6.96 5.63
N LEU A 270 0.68 6.89 5.61
CA LEU A 270 1.41 5.71 5.10
C LEU A 270 1.11 4.47 5.92
N CYS A 271 1.00 4.61 7.25
CA CYS A 271 0.59 3.53 8.13
C CYS A 271 -0.78 2.97 7.74
N SER A 272 -1.77 3.85 7.54
CA SER A 272 -3.11 3.44 7.14
C SER A 272 -3.14 2.85 5.72
N ILE A 273 -2.42 3.42 4.74
CA ILE A 273 -2.33 2.87 3.38
C ILE A 273 -1.73 1.46 3.38
N SER A 274 -0.72 1.20 4.21
CA SER A 274 -0.06 -0.11 4.26
C SER A 274 -0.91 -1.19 4.95
N THR A 275 -1.82 -0.80 5.84
CA THR A 275 -2.64 -1.75 6.62
C THR A 275 -4.10 -1.83 6.21
N GLY A 276 -4.51 -1.02 5.25
CA GLY A 276 -5.91 -0.87 4.85
C GLY A 276 -6.64 0.15 5.72
N GLY A 277 -7.18 1.19 5.09
CA GLY A 277 -7.95 2.23 5.77
C GLY A 277 -8.85 2.99 4.80
N GLY A 278 -10.00 3.45 5.30
CA GLY A 278 -10.90 4.33 4.58
C GLY A 278 -10.45 5.79 4.70
N TYR A 279 -10.41 6.49 3.60
CA TYR A 279 -10.06 7.91 3.53
C TYR A 279 -11.19 8.70 2.91
N ALA A 280 -11.61 9.77 3.57
CA ALA A 280 -12.47 10.77 2.97
C ALA A 280 -11.61 11.72 2.12
N VAL A 281 -11.81 11.68 0.82
CA VAL A 281 -11.17 12.60 -0.15
C VAL A 281 -12.24 13.54 -0.69
N ARG A 282 -11.97 14.85 -0.64
CA ARG A 282 -12.86 15.82 -1.30
C ARG A 282 -12.83 15.63 -2.81
N GLN A 283 -14.01 15.49 -3.41
CA GLN A 283 -14.10 15.55 -4.87
C GLN A 283 -13.71 16.96 -5.37
N LEU A 284 -12.78 17.00 -6.33
CA LEU A 284 -12.49 18.23 -7.05
C LEU A 284 -13.76 18.66 -7.80
N TYR A 285 -14.21 19.90 -7.55
CA TYR A 285 -15.40 20.56 -8.14
C TYR A 285 -16.76 20.32 -7.45
N THR A 286 -16.84 19.62 -6.30
CA THR A 286 -18.04 19.61 -5.46
C THR A 286 -17.70 20.14 -4.07
N THR A 287 -18.53 21.05 -3.54
CA THR A 287 -18.26 21.72 -2.24
C THR A 287 -18.67 20.89 -1.03
N THR A 288 -19.40 19.80 -1.22
CA THR A 288 -20.07 19.07 -0.13
C THR A 288 -19.88 17.54 -0.15
N ASP A 289 -19.40 16.96 -1.26
CA ASP A 289 -19.36 15.50 -1.36
C ASP A 289 -17.99 14.93 -1.00
N GLU A 290 -17.96 14.07 0.02
CA GLU A 290 -16.81 13.26 0.40
C GLU A 290 -16.93 11.89 -0.29
N THR A 291 -15.87 11.48 -0.98
CA THR A 291 -15.75 10.09 -1.47
C THR A 291 -14.86 9.33 -0.51
N VAL A 292 -15.40 8.29 0.10
CA VAL A 292 -14.61 7.36 0.91
C VAL A 292 -13.86 6.43 -0.04
N VAL A 293 -12.55 6.40 0.09
CA VAL A 293 -11.66 5.53 -0.69
C VAL A 293 -10.96 4.58 0.26
N GLU A 294 -11.19 3.30 0.07
CA GLU A 294 -10.43 2.26 0.78
C GLU A 294 -9.17 1.93 -0.02
N LEU A 295 -8.02 2.12 0.60
CA LEU A 295 -6.72 1.84 -0.02
C LEU A 295 -5.88 0.95 0.88
N GLN A 296 -5.39 -0.14 0.30
CA GLN A 296 -4.34 -0.96 0.87
C GLN A 296 -3.28 -1.18 -0.18
N ARG A 297 -2.05 -0.69 0.09
CA ARG A 297 -0.94 -0.75 -0.87
C ARG A 297 0.38 -1.00 -0.14
N PRO A 298 1.22 -1.90 -0.64
CA PRO A 298 2.61 -1.96 -0.21
C PRO A 298 3.30 -0.60 -0.42
N VAL A 299 4.06 -0.16 0.57
CA VAL A 299 4.79 1.10 0.53
C VAL A 299 6.27 0.84 0.66
N ALA A 300 7.08 1.45 -0.20
CA ALA A 300 8.53 1.42 -0.10
C ALA A 300 9.13 2.82 -0.16
N LEU A 301 10.10 3.08 0.70
CA LEU A 301 10.81 4.35 0.79
C LEU A 301 12.31 4.10 0.65
N ASN A 302 13.05 5.07 0.14
CA ASN A 302 14.50 5.08 0.33
C ASN A 302 15.01 6.44 0.77
N GLY A 303 16.09 6.43 1.51
CA GLY A 303 16.75 7.64 2.03
C GLY A 303 18.19 7.40 2.43
N ILE A 304 18.91 8.46 2.80
CA ILE A 304 20.27 8.34 3.33
C ILE A 304 20.20 7.82 4.76
N SER A 305 19.29 8.39 5.55
CA SER A 305 19.03 8.04 6.94
C SER A 305 17.60 7.54 7.10
N PRO A 306 17.29 6.77 8.15
CA PRO A 306 15.92 6.38 8.46
C PRO A 306 15.03 7.60 8.65
N VAL A 307 13.86 7.61 8.03
CA VAL A 307 12.88 8.70 8.12
C VAL A 307 11.61 8.28 8.87
N VAL A 308 11.35 6.99 8.99
CA VAL A 308 10.28 6.47 9.84
C VAL A 308 10.67 6.70 11.29
N SER A 309 9.89 7.50 12.00
CA SER A 309 10.19 7.93 13.38
C SER A 309 9.04 7.69 14.36
N ARG A 310 7.80 7.51 13.86
CA ARG A 310 6.66 7.18 14.72
C ARG A 310 6.66 5.71 15.08
N PRO A 311 6.54 5.37 16.37
CA PRO A 311 6.57 3.98 16.83
C PRO A 311 5.56 3.07 16.15
N ASP A 312 4.37 3.60 15.86
CA ASP A 312 3.28 2.87 15.23
C ASP A 312 3.63 2.41 13.81
N LEU A 313 4.22 3.30 13.01
CA LEU A 313 4.70 2.98 11.67
C LEU A 313 5.94 2.10 11.70
N LEU A 314 6.84 2.34 12.67
CA LEU A 314 8.06 1.55 12.85
C LEU A 314 7.75 0.08 13.16
N ASP A 315 6.76 -0.17 14.02
CA ASP A 315 6.29 -1.53 14.34
C ASP A 315 5.73 -2.28 13.13
N ARG A 316 5.44 -1.55 12.06
CA ARG A 316 4.92 -2.06 10.78
C ARG A 316 5.92 -1.87 9.64
N SER A 317 7.19 -1.68 9.94
CA SER A 317 8.23 -1.41 8.93
C SER A 317 9.32 -2.46 8.95
N LEU A 318 9.89 -2.68 7.77
CA LEU A 318 11.18 -3.36 7.57
C LEU A 318 12.22 -2.32 7.17
N VAL A 319 13.25 -2.15 7.97
CA VAL A 319 14.34 -1.19 7.70
C VAL A 319 15.57 -1.98 7.23
N MET A 320 15.98 -1.79 5.98
CA MET A 320 17.09 -2.52 5.37
C MET A 320 18.19 -1.56 4.94
N GLU A 321 19.42 -1.92 5.27
CA GLU A 321 20.60 -1.15 4.88
C GLU A 321 21.18 -1.65 3.57
N ILE A 322 21.38 -0.74 2.64
CA ILE A 322 22.02 -0.99 1.36
C ILE A 322 23.51 -0.64 1.50
N PRO A 323 24.41 -1.65 1.49
CA PRO A 323 25.84 -1.42 1.68
C PRO A 323 26.47 -0.70 0.48
N LEU A 324 27.64 -0.10 0.69
CA LEU A 324 28.38 0.54 -0.40
C LEU A 324 28.77 -0.46 -1.49
N ILE A 325 28.59 -0.05 -2.74
CA ILE A 325 29.00 -0.84 -3.90
C ILE A 325 30.53 -0.77 -4.05
N LYS A 326 31.20 -1.92 -3.94
CA LYS A 326 32.65 -2.04 -4.10
C LYS A 326 33.07 -2.03 -5.58
N ASN A 327 32.32 -2.72 -6.44
CA ASN A 327 32.60 -2.85 -7.88
C ASN A 327 31.45 -2.27 -8.69
N ARG A 328 31.70 -1.14 -9.34
CA ARG A 328 30.70 -0.46 -10.18
C ARG A 328 30.69 -1.01 -11.59
N LYS A 329 29.51 -1.25 -12.16
CA LYS A 329 29.29 -1.58 -13.57
C LYS A 329 28.75 -0.33 -14.29
N THR A 330 28.87 -0.33 -15.62
CA THR A 330 28.23 0.70 -16.42
C THR A 330 26.70 0.48 -16.41
N ARG A 331 25.94 1.55 -16.55
CA ARG A 331 24.48 1.48 -16.60
C ARG A 331 23.99 0.57 -17.72
N LYS A 332 24.61 0.63 -18.87
CA LYS A 332 24.28 -0.22 -20.03
C LYS A 332 24.42 -1.72 -19.70
N ASN A 333 25.53 -2.11 -19.08
CA ASN A 333 25.75 -3.51 -18.71
C ASN A 333 24.74 -4.00 -17.67
N ILE A 334 24.40 -3.14 -16.69
CA ILE A 334 23.38 -3.47 -15.68
C ILE A 334 22.01 -3.68 -16.33
N GLU A 335 21.62 -2.81 -17.26
CA GLU A 335 20.33 -2.89 -17.98
C GLU A 335 20.27 -4.13 -18.89
N GLU A 336 21.35 -4.47 -19.59
CA GLU A 336 21.42 -5.66 -20.45
C GLU A 336 21.33 -6.95 -19.63
N GLU A 337 22.11 -7.08 -18.55
CA GLU A 337 22.05 -8.23 -17.64
C GLU A 337 20.67 -8.36 -17.00
N LEU A 338 20.08 -7.25 -16.54
CA LEU A 338 18.77 -7.24 -15.91
C LEU A 338 17.66 -7.66 -16.90
N ASN A 339 17.69 -7.18 -18.14
CA ASN A 339 16.69 -7.54 -19.15
C ASN A 339 16.72 -9.03 -19.46
N TYR A 340 17.90 -9.66 -19.40
CA TYR A 340 18.05 -11.11 -19.57
C TYR A 340 17.54 -11.88 -18.34
N ASP A 341 17.93 -11.47 -17.13
CA ASP A 341 17.62 -12.19 -15.89
C ASP A 341 16.16 -11.96 -15.43
N ARG A 342 15.53 -10.85 -15.77
CA ARG A 342 14.22 -10.43 -15.27
C ARG A 342 13.07 -11.44 -15.50
N PRO A 343 12.93 -12.08 -16.69
CA PRO A 343 11.93 -13.13 -16.89
C PRO A 343 12.16 -14.36 -16.00
N LEU A 344 13.44 -14.69 -15.73
CA LEU A 344 13.85 -15.80 -14.87
C LEU A 344 13.58 -15.47 -13.38
N ILE A 345 13.92 -14.25 -12.95
CA ILE A 345 13.65 -13.78 -11.60
C ILE A 345 12.14 -13.77 -11.34
N LEU A 346 11.34 -13.25 -12.27
CA LEU A 346 9.88 -13.22 -12.14
C LEU A 346 9.31 -14.65 -12.05
N GLY A 347 9.75 -15.57 -12.91
CA GLY A 347 9.32 -16.97 -12.83
C GLY A 347 9.68 -17.64 -11.51
N GLY A 348 10.88 -17.38 -10.98
CA GLY A 348 11.31 -17.84 -9.66
C GLY A 348 10.48 -17.24 -8.52
N LEU A 349 10.17 -15.95 -8.59
CA LEU A 349 9.31 -15.28 -7.61
C LEU A 349 7.89 -15.85 -7.61
N LEU A 350 7.29 -16.06 -8.78
CA LEU A 350 5.98 -16.69 -8.90
C LEU A 350 5.95 -18.11 -8.33
N SER A 351 7.01 -18.88 -8.59
CA SER A 351 7.16 -20.22 -8.01
C SER A 351 7.29 -20.18 -6.49
N LEU A 352 8.00 -19.19 -5.95
CA LEU A 352 8.08 -18.97 -4.51
C LEU A 352 6.71 -18.61 -3.91
N VAL A 353 5.93 -17.74 -4.57
CA VAL A 353 4.54 -17.43 -4.15
C VAL A 353 3.69 -18.69 -4.11
N CYS A 354 3.73 -19.55 -5.15
CA CYS A 354 3.00 -20.82 -5.17
C CYS A 354 3.37 -21.71 -3.97
N ASN A 355 4.67 -21.88 -3.70
CA ASN A 355 5.17 -22.67 -2.60
C ASN A 355 4.74 -22.12 -1.24
N VAL A 356 4.70 -20.78 -1.11
CA VAL A 356 4.18 -20.13 0.12
C VAL A 356 2.70 -20.41 0.28
N LEU A 357 1.89 -20.27 -0.77
CA LEU A 357 0.45 -20.56 -0.71
C LEU A 357 0.16 -22.02 -0.29
N ASP A 358 1.00 -22.97 -0.74
CA ASP A 358 0.86 -24.40 -0.37
C ASP A 358 1.22 -24.65 1.11
N ILE A 359 2.30 -24.02 1.59
CA ILE A 359 2.82 -24.27 2.94
C ILE A 359 2.09 -23.45 4.01
N LEU A 360 1.58 -22.28 3.67
CA LEU A 360 1.01 -21.30 4.60
C LEU A 360 -0.02 -21.88 5.59
N PRO A 361 -0.98 -22.74 5.17
CA PRO A 361 -1.93 -23.33 6.09
C PRO A 361 -1.30 -24.24 7.17
N SER A 362 -0.06 -24.72 6.93
CA SER A 362 0.69 -25.58 7.86
C SER A 362 1.50 -24.82 8.90
N ILE A 363 1.69 -23.49 8.70
CA ILE A 363 2.49 -22.66 9.60
C ILE A 363 1.72 -22.42 10.90
N LYS A 364 2.40 -22.62 12.02
CA LYS A 364 1.85 -22.39 13.36
C LYS A 364 2.80 -21.53 14.16
N ILE A 365 2.32 -20.36 14.58
CA ILE A 365 3.01 -19.44 15.47
C ILE A 365 2.19 -19.36 16.76
N ALA A 366 2.85 -19.39 17.92
CA ALA A 366 2.17 -19.24 19.19
C ALA A 366 1.64 -17.81 19.35
N SER A 367 0.46 -17.64 19.93
CA SER A 367 -0.22 -16.35 20.00
C SER A 367 0.57 -15.27 20.74
N ASP A 368 1.36 -15.69 21.74
CA ASP A 368 2.25 -14.82 22.53
C ASP A 368 3.52 -14.38 21.76
N GLN A 369 3.81 -15.00 20.61
CA GLN A 369 4.94 -14.68 19.74
C GLN A 369 4.55 -13.88 18.50
N LEU A 370 3.24 -13.69 18.25
CA LEU A 370 2.76 -12.99 17.08
C LEU A 370 3.11 -11.49 17.15
N PRO A 371 3.82 -10.97 16.15
CA PRO A 371 4.05 -9.53 16.04
C PRO A 371 2.77 -8.82 15.57
N ARG A 372 2.79 -7.48 15.60
CA ARG A 372 1.69 -6.65 15.12
C ARG A 372 1.28 -6.95 13.66
N MET A 373 2.25 -7.25 12.80
CA MET A 373 2.03 -7.71 11.42
C MET A 373 1.96 -9.24 11.38
N SER A 374 0.89 -9.79 11.95
CA SER A 374 0.72 -11.24 12.11
C SER A 374 0.70 -12.00 10.78
N ASP A 375 -0.03 -11.50 9.79
CA ASP A 375 -0.15 -12.13 8.47
C ASP A 375 1.19 -12.19 7.75
N PHE A 376 1.96 -11.11 7.84
CA PHE A 376 3.32 -11.08 7.34
C PHE A 376 4.24 -12.07 8.08
N ALA A 377 4.03 -12.28 9.37
CA ALA A 377 4.81 -13.27 10.13
C ALA A 377 4.54 -14.71 9.65
N TYR A 378 3.28 -15.06 9.36
CA TYR A 378 2.96 -16.35 8.75
C TYR A 378 3.59 -16.50 7.36
N CYS A 379 3.52 -15.49 6.52
CA CYS A 379 4.17 -15.46 5.21
C CYS A 379 5.69 -15.64 5.32
N GLY A 380 6.33 -14.89 6.21
CA GLY A 380 7.77 -14.95 6.43
C GLY A 380 8.25 -16.31 6.94
N GLU A 381 7.58 -16.89 7.92
CA GLU A 381 7.89 -18.26 8.39
C GLU A 381 7.74 -19.29 7.27
N ALA A 382 6.75 -19.13 6.36
CA ALA A 382 6.61 -19.99 5.20
C ALA A 382 7.79 -19.83 4.23
N VAL A 383 8.20 -18.60 3.92
CA VAL A 383 9.37 -18.32 3.07
C VAL A 383 10.64 -18.95 3.70
N TYR A 384 10.90 -18.71 4.98
CA TYR A 384 12.08 -19.25 5.67
C TYR A 384 12.09 -20.78 5.64
N LYS A 385 10.95 -21.43 5.88
CA LYS A 385 10.80 -22.88 5.79
C LYS A 385 11.12 -23.42 4.40
N ILE A 386 10.71 -22.75 3.32
CA ILE A 386 11.03 -23.12 1.92
C ILE A 386 12.55 -23.07 1.69
N PHE A 387 13.25 -22.11 2.28
CA PHE A 387 14.70 -22.00 2.20
C PHE A 387 15.46 -22.84 3.26
N GLY A 388 14.78 -23.81 3.89
CA GLY A 388 15.39 -24.77 4.83
C GLY A 388 15.79 -24.17 6.17
N ARG A 389 15.16 -23.06 6.58
CA ARG A 389 15.38 -22.45 7.88
C ARG A 389 14.53 -23.08 8.97
N ASP A 390 15.02 -23.05 10.19
CA ASP A 390 14.31 -23.57 11.34
C ASP A 390 13.12 -22.68 11.74
N LYS A 391 12.12 -23.30 12.37
CA LYS A 391 10.94 -22.60 12.88
C LYS A 391 11.35 -21.49 13.87
N GLY A 392 10.81 -20.30 13.68
CA GLY A 392 11.07 -19.13 14.53
C GLY A 392 12.30 -18.31 14.11
N GLU A 393 13.08 -18.73 13.09
CA GLU A 393 14.19 -17.92 12.58
C GLU A 393 13.68 -16.63 11.91
N PHE A 394 12.58 -16.68 11.18
CA PHE A 394 11.96 -15.48 10.66
C PHE A 394 11.60 -14.50 11.77
N LEU A 395 10.90 -14.94 12.80
CA LEU A 395 10.51 -14.09 13.93
C LEU A 395 11.72 -13.46 14.62
N LYS A 396 12.81 -14.22 14.77
CA LYS A 396 14.08 -13.73 15.32
C LYS A 396 14.66 -12.62 14.45
N ASP A 397 14.80 -12.86 13.15
CA ASP A 397 15.37 -11.89 12.20
C ASP A 397 14.48 -10.65 12.06
N TYR A 398 13.15 -10.82 12.00
CA TYR A 398 12.17 -9.74 11.95
C TYR A 398 12.23 -8.87 13.22
N ASN A 399 12.24 -9.47 14.41
CA ASN A 399 12.36 -8.74 15.66
C ASN A 399 13.72 -8.04 15.79
N GLN A 400 14.81 -8.65 15.30
CA GLN A 400 16.12 -8.03 15.27
C GLN A 400 16.13 -6.82 14.31
N ASN A 401 15.50 -6.93 13.14
CA ASN A 401 15.35 -5.83 12.18
C ASN A 401 14.61 -4.65 12.81
N ARG A 402 13.47 -4.92 13.47
CA ARG A 402 12.69 -3.89 14.21
C ARG A 402 13.53 -3.24 15.31
N SER A 403 14.24 -4.03 16.10
CA SER A 403 15.10 -3.52 17.17
C SER A 403 16.22 -2.61 16.65
N LYS A 404 16.85 -2.97 15.53
CA LYS A 404 17.84 -2.12 14.84
C LYS A 404 17.21 -0.81 14.33
N GLY A 405 16.01 -0.87 13.77
CA GLY A 405 15.26 0.32 13.33
C GLY A 405 15.01 1.29 14.50
N ILE A 406 14.60 0.77 15.64
CA ILE A 406 14.37 1.54 16.87
C ILE A 406 15.67 2.15 17.41
N GLN A 407 16.74 1.38 17.46
CA GLN A 407 18.05 1.87 17.88
C GLN A 407 18.52 3.02 16.99
N ARG A 408 18.39 2.91 15.68
CA ARG A 408 18.76 3.98 14.73
C ARG A 408 17.95 5.26 14.93
N ILE A 409 16.67 5.16 15.30
CA ILE A 409 15.88 6.36 15.64
C ILE A 409 16.43 7.04 16.89
N LEU A 410 16.83 6.27 17.90
CA LEU A 410 17.46 6.81 19.09
C LEU A 410 18.81 7.46 18.74
N GLU A 411 19.64 6.78 17.94
CA GLU A 411 20.94 7.30 17.47
C GLU A 411 20.81 8.56 16.61
N SER A 412 19.72 8.70 15.85
CA SER A 412 19.43 9.92 15.08
C SER A 412 18.96 11.11 15.92
N SER A 413 18.70 10.89 17.21
CA SER A 413 18.30 11.93 18.17
C SER A 413 19.42 12.21 19.16
N PRO A 414 20.22 13.27 18.97
CA PRO A 414 21.31 13.60 19.89
C PRO A 414 20.87 13.71 21.36
N THR A 415 19.71 14.34 21.59
CA THR A 415 19.13 14.43 22.94
C THR A 415 18.64 13.07 23.45
N GLY A 416 18.20 12.18 22.55
CA GLY A 416 17.83 10.80 22.90
C GLY A 416 19.03 9.97 23.33
N MET A 417 20.14 10.09 22.61
CA MET A 417 21.41 9.45 23.00
C MET A 417 21.92 9.97 24.33
N ALA A 418 21.95 11.30 24.52
CA ALA A 418 22.33 11.91 25.80
C ALA A 418 21.50 11.41 26.98
N LEU A 419 20.21 11.11 26.75
CA LEU A 419 19.35 10.50 27.76
C LEU A 419 19.77 9.07 28.09
N ILE A 420 20.15 8.29 27.08
CA ILE A 420 20.65 6.92 27.27
C ILE A 420 21.94 6.94 28.06
N ASP A 421 22.91 7.77 27.66
CA ASP A 421 24.20 7.93 28.36
C ASP A 421 23.98 8.36 29.81
N TYR A 422 23.09 9.32 30.05
CA TYR A 422 22.74 9.74 31.41
C TYR A 422 22.18 8.59 32.26
N ILE A 423 21.26 7.77 31.71
CA ILE A 423 20.64 6.65 32.46
C ILE A 423 21.62 5.49 32.67
N GLU A 424 22.60 5.32 31.79
CA GLU A 424 23.71 4.36 31.99
C GLU A 424 24.58 4.74 33.18
N GLU A 425 24.90 6.03 33.31
CA GLU A 425 25.66 6.57 34.43
C GLU A 425 24.87 6.67 35.73
N HIS A 426 23.52 6.80 35.62
CA HIS A 426 22.61 6.98 36.77
C HIS A 426 21.55 5.85 36.81
N PRO A 427 21.90 4.63 37.29
CA PRO A 427 21.01 3.47 37.25
C PRO A 427 19.67 3.64 38.01
N PHE A 428 19.63 4.57 38.99
CA PHE A 428 18.42 4.93 39.73
C PHE A 428 17.43 5.79 38.92
N GLY A 429 17.85 6.24 37.73
CA GLY A 429 17.04 7.03 36.84
C GLY A 429 16.95 8.51 37.20
N PHE A 430 15.88 9.15 36.75
CA PHE A 430 15.59 10.57 36.98
C PHE A 430 14.13 10.76 37.42
N LYS A 431 13.91 11.67 38.35
CA LYS A 431 12.56 12.13 38.73
C LYS A 431 12.62 13.63 39.04
N GLY A 432 11.91 14.42 38.24
CA GLY A 432 11.90 15.87 38.36
C GLY A 432 11.12 16.54 37.23
N THR A 433 11.34 17.82 37.02
CA THR A 433 10.74 18.58 35.94
C THR A 433 11.45 18.32 34.61
N ILE A 434 10.72 18.43 33.49
CA ILE A 434 11.32 18.31 32.14
C ILE A 434 12.39 19.39 31.92
N LYS A 435 12.27 20.56 32.60
CA LYS A 435 13.26 21.63 32.53
C LYS A 435 14.58 21.23 33.18
N GLU A 436 14.54 20.69 34.41
CA GLU A 436 15.70 20.16 35.11
C GLU A 436 16.39 19.05 34.31
N LEU A 437 15.58 18.13 33.71
CA LEU A 437 16.14 17.09 32.85
C LEU A 437 16.89 17.71 31.66
N LEU A 438 16.33 18.73 31.01
CA LEU A 438 16.98 19.39 29.87
C LEU A 438 18.34 20.01 30.29
N GLU A 439 18.39 20.68 31.43
CA GLU A 439 19.62 21.28 31.99
C GLU A 439 20.68 20.20 32.30
N ILE A 440 20.25 19.03 32.75
CA ILE A 440 21.15 17.88 32.97
C ILE A 440 21.68 17.35 31.64
N LEU A 441 20.80 17.13 30.64
CA LEU A 441 21.17 16.58 29.34
C LEU A 441 22.09 17.51 28.53
N GLU A 442 22.03 18.83 28.77
CA GLU A 442 22.96 19.79 28.16
C GLU A 442 24.45 19.48 28.46
N LYS A 443 24.74 18.80 29.57
CA LYS A 443 26.12 18.37 29.92
C LYS A 443 26.65 17.24 29.01
N TYR A 444 25.73 16.50 28.37
CA TYR A 444 26.05 15.39 27.46
C TYR A 444 26.08 15.84 25.99
N LYS A 445 25.84 17.12 25.75
CA LYS A 445 25.80 17.68 24.37
C LYS A 445 27.21 17.73 23.78
N SER A 446 27.38 17.13 22.59
CA SER A 446 28.62 17.29 21.81
C SER A 446 28.71 18.70 21.18
N PRO A 447 29.89 19.32 21.12
CA PRO A 447 30.06 20.66 20.55
C PRO A 447 29.67 20.82 19.09
N SER A 448 29.62 19.73 18.31
CA SER A 448 29.34 19.71 16.89
C SER A 448 27.85 19.45 16.56
N GLU A 449 26.98 19.29 17.57
CA GLU A 449 25.57 18.92 17.34
C GLU A 449 24.68 20.10 17.01
N ASN A 450 24.14 20.10 15.79
CA ASN A 450 23.24 21.15 15.27
C ASN A 450 21.76 20.92 15.61
N ASN A 451 21.34 19.67 15.93
CA ASN A 451 19.93 19.28 16.14
C ASN A 451 19.56 19.09 17.63
N TRP A 452 20.09 19.93 18.50
CA TRP A 452 19.82 19.86 19.94
C TRP A 452 18.49 20.51 20.30
N ILE A 453 17.71 19.85 21.19
CA ILE A 453 16.45 20.39 21.72
C ILE A 453 16.75 21.49 22.73
N ARG A 454 16.18 22.68 22.50
CA ARG A 454 16.46 23.90 23.29
C ARG A 454 15.33 24.30 24.26
N SER A 455 14.24 23.54 24.32
CA SER A 455 13.09 23.88 25.16
C SER A 455 12.53 22.67 25.89
N ALA A 456 12.03 22.88 27.10
CA ALA A 456 11.36 21.85 27.88
C ALA A 456 10.14 21.26 27.15
N ARG A 457 9.39 22.08 26.38
CA ARG A 457 8.29 21.58 25.53
C ARG A 457 8.80 20.63 24.46
N GLY A 458 9.86 21.01 23.73
CA GLY A 458 10.47 20.17 22.71
C GLY A 458 11.00 18.85 23.28
N LEU A 459 11.61 18.88 24.50
CA LEU A 459 12.04 17.67 25.18
C LEU A 459 10.85 16.80 25.57
N GLY A 460 9.77 17.37 26.09
CA GLY A 460 8.55 16.63 26.41
C GLY A 460 7.94 15.96 25.20
N ASP A 461 7.90 16.64 24.06
CA ASP A 461 7.39 16.10 22.78
C ASP A 461 8.30 14.97 22.24
N MET A 462 9.64 15.14 22.35
CA MET A 462 10.60 14.10 22.02
C MET A 462 10.43 12.87 22.91
N LEU A 463 10.33 13.04 24.22
CA LEU A 463 10.14 11.95 25.17
C LEU A 463 8.85 11.17 24.89
N ARG A 464 7.73 11.85 24.60
CA ARG A 464 6.47 11.19 24.19
C ARG A 464 6.67 10.36 22.94
N ARG A 465 7.34 10.92 21.92
CA ARG A 465 7.60 10.26 20.64
C ARG A 465 8.53 9.07 20.80
N LEU A 466 9.61 9.20 21.57
CA LEU A 466 10.62 8.15 21.73
C LEU A 466 10.31 7.17 22.89
N LYS A 467 9.26 7.41 23.69
CA LYS A 467 8.89 6.53 24.82
C LYS A 467 8.84 5.04 24.47
N PRO A 468 8.20 4.59 23.36
CA PRO A 468 8.21 3.18 22.98
C PRO A 468 9.61 2.66 22.62
N ALA A 469 10.41 3.48 21.93
CA ALA A 469 11.78 3.15 21.56
C ALA A 469 12.69 3.03 22.80
N LEU A 470 12.60 3.97 23.71
CA LEU A 470 13.32 3.97 24.99
C LEU A 470 12.93 2.76 25.84
N ARG A 471 11.63 2.41 25.88
CA ARG A 471 11.14 1.23 26.61
C ARG A 471 11.73 -0.08 26.06
N GLN A 472 11.84 -0.21 24.74
CA GLN A 472 12.47 -1.36 24.11
C GLN A 472 13.99 -1.42 24.41
N SER A 473 14.63 -0.26 24.58
CA SER A 473 16.04 -0.15 25.04
C SER A 473 16.19 -0.33 26.55
N GLY A 474 15.10 -0.68 27.27
CA GLY A 474 15.14 -0.93 28.70
C GLY A 474 15.02 0.33 29.57
N ILE A 475 14.49 1.44 29.04
CA ILE A 475 14.26 2.70 29.74
C ILE A 475 12.76 3.01 29.74
N ASP A 476 12.12 3.01 30.92
CA ASP A 476 10.73 3.45 31.05
C ASP A 476 10.65 4.96 31.32
N VAL A 477 9.78 5.62 30.57
CA VAL A 477 9.55 7.07 30.66
C VAL A 477 8.08 7.30 31.00
N GLN A 478 7.83 7.89 32.17
CA GLN A 478 6.50 8.24 32.62
C GLN A 478 6.40 9.77 32.71
N LEU A 479 5.55 10.34 31.86
CA LEU A 479 5.25 11.76 31.82
C LEU A 479 4.00 12.01 32.63
N ASP A 480 4.06 12.95 33.60
CA ASP A 480 2.88 13.39 34.34
C ASP A 480 1.93 14.12 33.37
N PRO A 481 0.65 13.71 33.26
CA PRO A 481 -0.30 14.37 32.37
C PRO A 481 -0.61 15.81 32.82
N ASP A 482 -0.52 16.09 34.13
CA ASP A 482 -0.88 17.36 34.68
C ASP A 482 0.31 18.28 34.90
N ARG A 483 0.13 19.55 34.53
CA ARG A 483 1.11 20.59 34.77
C ARG A 483 1.02 21.04 36.26
N LYS A 484 2.11 20.86 37.00
CA LYS A 484 2.27 21.38 38.37
C LYS A 484 2.73 22.85 38.34
N ARG A 485 2.83 23.46 39.55
CA ARG A 485 3.26 24.87 39.67
C ARG A 485 4.65 25.15 39.12
N ASP A 486 5.54 24.17 39.16
CA ASP A 486 6.94 24.19 38.73
C ASP A 486 7.14 23.65 37.29
N GLY A 487 6.09 23.11 36.68
CA GLY A 487 6.16 22.60 35.31
C GLY A 487 5.59 21.20 35.11
N PHE A 488 5.89 20.61 33.94
CA PHE A 488 5.59 19.19 33.69
C PHE A 488 6.66 18.30 34.29
N HIS A 489 6.27 17.25 34.97
CA HIS A 489 7.14 16.28 35.60
C HIS A 489 7.34 15.04 34.73
N VAL A 490 8.52 14.41 34.87
CA VAL A 490 8.87 13.16 34.23
C VAL A 490 9.60 12.26 35.21
N SER A 491 9.31 10.97 35.16
CA SER A 491 10.05 9.91 35.84
C SER A 491 10.65 8.98 34.78
N ILE A 492 11.94 8.72 34.86
CA ILE A 492 12.69 7.88 33.93
C ILE A 492 13.44 6.84 34.75
N THR A 493 13.23 5.56 34.45
CA THR A 493 13.81 4.45 35.21
C THR A 493 14.35 3.38 34.27
N LYS A 494 15.39 2.67 34.71
CA LYS A 494 15.90 1.50 33.99
C LYS A 494 15.01 0.29 34.28
N ILE A 495 14.54 -0.41 33.27
CA ILE A 495 13.72 -1.61 33.40
C ILE A 495 14.63 -2.78 33.73
N ASN A 496 14.48 -3.39 34.91
CA ASN A 496 15.20 -4.60 35.26
C ASN A 496 14.69 -5.79 34.46
N LYS A 497 15.59 -6.60 33.86
CA LYS A 497 15.24 -7.75 33.01
C LYS A 497 14.34 -8.80 33.69
N THR A 498 14.23 -8.78 35.02
CA THR A 498 13.37 -9.69 35.80
C THR A 498 11.88 -9.32 35.72
N GLU A 499 11.52 -8.08 35.40
CA GLU A 499 10.12 -7.64 35.30
C GLU A 499 9.51 -7.72 33.89
N LYS A 500 10.31 -8.11 32.88
CA LYS A 500 9.82 -8.25 31.50
C LYS A 500 8.72 -9.29 31.32
N LYS A 501 8.50 -10.19 32.28
CA LYS A 501 7.45 -11.22 32.20
C LYS A 501 6.06 -10.79 32.70
N SER A 502 5.95 -9.66 33.43
CA SER A 502 4.68 -9.25 34.05
C SER A 502 3.98 -8.05 33.39
N CYS A 503 4.62 -7.36 32.42
CA CYS A 503 4.04 -6.17 31.78
C CYS A 503 3.54 -6.39 30.34
N GLU A 504 3.53 -7.61 29.83
CA GLU A 504 2.98 -7.92 28.50
C GLU A 504 1.47 -8.21 28.49
N HIS A 505 0.84 -8.26 29.64
CA HIS A 505 -0.62 -8.32 29.76
C HIS A 505 -1.13 -6.97 30.26
N GLY A 506 -1.45 -6.09 29.31
CA GLY A 506 -2.22 -4.87 29.53
C GLY A 506 -3.69 -5.24 29.80
N GLU A 507 -3.99 -5.67 30.99
CA GLU A 507 -5.37 -5.81 31.44
C GLU A 507 -5.98 -4.44 31.70
N HIS A 508 -7.16 -4.23 31.10
CA HIS A 508 -8.13 -3.27 31.53
C HIS A 508 -8.42 -3.48 33.04
N CYS A 509 -7.81 -2.69 33.90
CA CYS A 509 -8.30 -2.54 35.24
C CYS A 509 -9.46 -1.54 35.22
N GLU A 510 -10.68 -2.05 35.13
CA GLU A 510 -11.87 -1.33 35.54
C GLU A 510 -11.78 -1.08 37.04
N HIS A 511 -11.69 0.18 37.42
CA HIS A 511 -11.93 0.62 38.78
C HIS A 511 -13.42 0.42 39.11
N VAL A 512 -13.75 -0.70 39.71
CA VAL A 512 -15.01 -0.88 40.42
C VAL A 512 -14.87 -0.18 41.77
N SER A 513 -15.41 1.03 41.89
CA SER A 513 -15.68 1.65 43.17
C SER A 513 -16.89 0.97 43.78
N GLU A 514 -16.71 0.19 44.84
CA GLU A 514 -17.79 -0.28 45.72
C GLU A 514 -18.55 0.90 46.31
N LYS A 515 -19.71 1.20 45.75
CA LYS A 515 -20.77 1.92 46.50
C LYS A 515 -21.76 0.89 47.02
N LYS A 516 -21.72 0.68 48.33
CA LYS A 516 -22.80 0.07 49.09
C LYS A 516 -24.09 0.85 48.87
N TYR A 517 -25.10 0.21 48.30
CA TYR A 517 -26.50 0.63 48.43
C TYR A 517 -27.27 -0.45 49.17
N SER A 518 -27.93 0.01 50.26
CA SER A 518 -28.86 -0.73 51.07
C SER A 518 -30.17 -1.00 50.33
N HIS A 519 -30.73 -2.16 50.62
CA HIS A 519 -32.10 -2.54 50.25
C HIS A 519 -33.11 -1.48 50.71
N ALA A 520 -33.91 -0.93 49.84
CA ALA A 520 -35.33 -0.65 49.98
C ALA A 520 -35.91 -0.12 48.66
N ASP A 521 -37.13 -0.57 48.39
CA ASP A 521 -38.14 -0.06 47.46
C ASP A 521 -38.15 -0.66 46.03
N ILE A 522 -38.86 -1.77 46.04
CA ILE A 522 -39.68 -2.25 44.94
C ILE A 522 -41.01 -1.47 45.07
N GLU A 523 -41.48 -0.82 44.02
CA GLU A 523 -42.87 -0.78 43.52
C GLU A 523 -43.03 0.21 42.35
N GLU A 524 -43.63 -0.33 41.29
CA GLU A 524 -44.53 0.28 40.30
C GLU A 524 -44.10 1.52 39.48
N PHE A 525 -43.79 1.38 38.21
CA PHE A 525 -44.71 1.62 37.07
C PHE A 525 -44.04 1.10 35.78
#